data_98c0e99ac361ba984f0e8b10c661fecb
#
_entry.id   98c0e99ac361ba984f0e8b10c661fecb
#
_cell.length_a   1.000
_cell.length_b   1.000
_cell.length_c   1.000
_cell.angle_alpha   90.00
_cell.angle_beta   90.00
_cell.angle_gamma   90.00
#
_symmetry.space_group_name_H-M   'P 1'
#
loop_
_entity.id
_entity.type
_entity.pdbx_description
1 polymer ?
#
loop_
_entity_poly.entity_id
_entity_poly.type
_entity_poly.pdbx_seq_one_letter_code
_entity_poly.pdbx_strand_id
1 'polypeptide(L)'
;SPSGDGPDLTQLGLIPADGIMLLAAHISRHGTLTEWLDASILDESDPTKRDPELDLYNPHNPNQPPYSSEFLQRYHQAQIDRNRRITKWVKGKLAELKAAGRPDDEFAFVVHGTMADPRWLDPTVDPNERTPGTCYLGDPQVVNMSPVGLARFCTLRSWLSQWSYDDANGDGPRCAADLAVPTLVIGNSADNACTPSHTHRLFDAVGHPDKTLHTIVGAGATAVGDVASIITTAVRDVANAIGGFATD
;
A
#
# COMPACT_ATOMS: atom_id res chain seq x y z
N SER A 1 8.85 16.72 5.19
CA SER A 1 9.36 15.48 4.59
C SER A 1 10.18 14.71 5.62
N PRO A 2 10.14 13.36 5.65
CA PRO A 2 10.98 12.52 6.52
C PRO A 2 12.49 12.69 6.29
N SER A 3 12.91 13.15 5.11
CA SER A 3 14.31 13.50 4.82
C SER A 3 14.72 14.90 5.33
N GLY A 4 13.77 15.70 5.80
CA GLY A 4 13.99 17.09 6.21
C GLY A 4 14.00 18.09 5.07
N ASP A 5 13.75 17.65 3.83
CA ASP A 5 13.78 18.48 2.63
C ASP A 5 12.38 18.86 2.14
N GLY A 6 12.31 19.89 1.32
CA GLY A 6 11.10 20.35 0.65
C GLY A 6 10.23 21.29 1.49
N PRO A 7 9.16 21.85 0.89
CA PRO A 7 8.26 22.75 1.60
C PRO A 7 7.44 22.00 2.65
N ASP A 8 7.14 22.68 3.74
CA ASP A 8 6.15 22.22 4.71
C ASP A 8 4.74 22.52 4.17
N LEU A 9 4.04 21.50 3.70
CA LEU A 9 2.72 21.64 3.11
C LEU A 9 1.68 22.14 4.14
N THR A 10 1.92 21.94 5.43
CA THR A 10 1.01 22.42 6.50
C THR A 10 1.00 23.95 6.60
N GLN A 11 2.02 24.61 6.06
CA GLN A 11 2.17 26.08 6.08
C GLN A 11 1.66 26.76 4.79
N LEU A 12 1.13 26.01 3.83
CA LEU A 12 0.72 26.56 2.53
C LEU A 12 -0.68 27.19 2.52
N GLY A 13 -1.42 27.14 3.63
CA GLY A 13 -2.79 27.70 3.72
C GLY A 13 -3.75 27.06 2.73
N LEU A 14 -3.64 25.75 2.51
CA LEU A 14 -4.51 25.01 1.59
C LEU A 14 -5.95 25.08 2.06
N ILE A 15 -6.89 25.26 1.11
CA ILE A 15 -8.32 25.26 1.37
C ILE A 15 -8.76 23.83 1.63
N PRO A 16 -9.38 23.52 2.78
CA PRO A 16 -9.93 22.20 3.05
C PRO A 16 -11.02 21.81 2.05
N ALA A 17 -11.15 20.52 1.74
CA ALA A 17 -12.27 20.00 0.98
C ALA A 17 -13.54 19.94 1.85
N ASP A 18 -14.72 19.99 1.22
CA ASP A 18 -16.02 19.82 1.90
C ASP A 18 -16.36 18.36 2.18
N GLY A 19 -15.68 17.42 1.55
CA GLY A 19 -15.81 15.99 1.73
C GLY A 19 -14.68 15.22 1.04
N ILE A 20 -14.50 13.96 1.41
CA ILE A 20 -13.44 13.08 0.87
C ILE A 20 -14.05 11.77 0.40
N MET A 21 -13.56 11.28 -0.73
CA MET A 21 -13.84 9.94 -1.24
C MET A 21 -12.54 9.13 -1.30
N LEU A 22 -12.51 7.98 -0.62
CA LEU A 22 -11.43 7.00 -0.67
C LEU A 22 -11.89 5.82 -1.53
N LEU A 23 -11.46 5.79 -2.78
CA LEU A 23 -11.87 4.78 -3.76
C LEU A 23 -10.75 3.74 -3.92
N ALA A 24 -11.04 2.48 -3.58
CA ALA A 24 -10.09 1.37 -3.63
C ALA A 24 -8.70 1.77 -3.07
N ALA A 25 -8.74 2.45 -1.93
CA ALA A 25 -7.56 3.08 -1.36
C ALA A 25 -6.79 2.12 -0.46
N HIS A 26 -5.47 2.03 -0.69
CA HIS A 26 -4.57 1.33 0.23
C HIS A 26 -4.44 2.07 1.56
N ILE A 27 -4.10 1.33 2.62
CA ILE A 27 -3.82 1.90 3.95
C ILE A 27 -2.68 2.94 3.92
N SER A 28 -1.66 2.70 3.09
CA SER A 28 -0.52 3.60 2.88
C SER A 28 0.38 3.04 1.79
N ARG A 29 1.25 3.87 1.21
CA ARG A 29 2.28 3.37 0.30
C ARG A 29 3.29 2.48 1.01
N HIS A 30 3.80 2.92 2.17
CA HIS A 30 4.78 2.14 2.93
C HIS A 30 4.20 0.83 3.47
N GLY A 31 2.95 0.84 3.96
CA GLY A 31 2.28 -0.36 4.45
C GLY A 31 2.06 -1.37 3.34
N THR A 32 1.50 -0.92 2.21
CA THR A 32 1.27 -1.77 1.03
C THR A 32 2.58 -2.34 0.48
N LEU A 33 3.62 -1.51 0.32
CA LEU A 33 4.92 -2.04 -0.11
C LEU A 33 5.45 -3.08 0.87
N THR A 34 5.38 -2.81 2.18
CA THR A 34 5.89 -3.73 3.19
C THR A 34 5.20 -5.09 3.09
N GLU A 35 3.88 -5.11 2.93
CA GLU A 35 3.10 -6.35 2.72
C GLU A 35 3.43 -7.07 1.39
N TRP A 36 3.99 -6.36 0.40
CA TRP A 36 4.35 -6.91 -0.91
C TRP A 36 5.84 -7.20 -1.09
N LEU A 37 6.70 -6.80 -0.13
CA LEU A 37 8.11 -7.15 -0.16
C LEU A 37 8.29 -8.67 -0.06
N ASP A 38 9.13 -9.22 -0.92
CA ASP A 38 9.55 -10.60 -0.85
C ASP A 38 10.44 -10.81 0.39
N ALA A 39 9.85 -11.41 1.42
CA ALA A 39 10.50 -11.64 2.70
C ALA A 39 11.73 -12.57 2.61
N SER A 40 11.82 -13.36 1.54
CA SER A 40 12.91 -14.31 1.35
C SER A 40 14.25 -13.67 1.02
N ILE A 41 14.27 -12.45 0.47
CA ILE A 41 15.52 -11.79 0.05
C ILE A 41 16.35 -11.37 1.27
N LEU A 42 17.52 -11.94 1.42
CA LEU A 42 18.43 -11.73 2.55
C LEU A 42 19.46 -10.62 2.32
N ASP A 43 19.76 -10.30 1.05
CA ASP A 43 20.79 -9.34 0.66
C ASP A 43 20.29 -8.48 -0.51
N GLU A 44 20.17 -7.17 -0.32
CA GLU A 44 19.68 -6.27 -1.36
C GLU A 44 20.68 -6.08 -2.52
N SER A 45 21.96 -6.40 -2.30
CA SER A 45 23.00 -6.38 -3.34
C SER A 45 23.04 -7.67 -4.17
N ASP A 46 22.44 -8.75 -3.65
CA ASP A 46 22.34 -10.05 -4.31
C ASP A 46 20.98 -10.70 -4.03
N PRO A 47 19.94 -10.36 -4.79
CA PRO A 47 18.58 -10.86 -4.56
C PRO A 47 18.41 -12.36 -4.85
N THR A 48 19.46 -13.06 -5.26
CA THR A 48 19.45 -14.52 -5.39
C THR A 48 19.70 -15.22 -4.06
N LYS A 49 20.23 -14.51 -3.06
CA LYS A 49 20.37 -15.03 -1.69
C LYS A 49 19.03 -14.97 -0.98
N ARG A 50 18.39 -16.12 -0.88
CA ARG A 50 17.04 -16.26 -0.36
C ARG A 50 16.95 -17.22 0.81
N ASP A 51 16.05 -16.93 1.75
CA ASP A 51 15.56 -17.89 2.72
C ASP A 51 14.53 -18.82 2.03
N PRO A 52 14.84 -20.13 1.87
CA PRO A 52 13.96 -21.04 1.15
C PRO A 52 12.62 -21.28 1.87
N GLU A 53 12.53 -21.04 3.18
CA GLU A 53 11.30 -21.19 3.95
C GLU A 53 10.38 -19.96 3.86
N LEU A 54 10.90 -18.82 3.39
CA LEU A 54 10.15 -17.59 3.17
C LEU A 54 9.92 -17.29 1.67
N ASP A 55 10.48 -18.06 0.75
CA ASP A 55 10.26 -17.87 -0.69
C ASP A 55 8.89 -18.47 -1.09
N LEU A 56 7.90 -17.61 -1.22
CA LEU A 56 6.53 -18.01 -1.60
C LEU A 56 6.45 -18.72 -2.95
N TYR A 57 7.43 -18.47 -3.83
CA TYR A 57 7.46 -18.99 -5.20
C TYR A 57 8.38 -20.21 -5.35
N ASN A 58 9.03 -20.64 -4.27
CA ASN A 58 9.81 -21.87 -4.26
C ASN A 58 8.87 -23.07 -4.08
N PRO A 59 8.77 -23.98 -5.06
CA PRO A 59 7.89 -25.14 -4.96
C PRO A 59 8.31 -26.14 -3.86
N HIS A 60 9.54 -26.00 -3.35
CA HIS A 60 10.06 -26.82 -2.24
C HIS A 60 9.95 -26.14 -0.86
N ASN A 61 9.33 -24.95 -0.80
CA ASN A 61 9.05 -24.31 0.49
C ASN A 61 8.12 -25.21 1.32
N PRO A 62 8.47 -25.57 2.56
CA PRO A 62 7.60 -26.37 3.42
C PRO A 62 6.29 -25.67 3.79
N ASN A 63 6.24 -24.35 3.66
CA ASN A 63 5.06 -23.54 3.92
C ASN A 63 4.32 -23.25 2.60
N GLN A 64 3.29 -24.04 2.32
CA GLN A 64 2.44 -23.89 1.13
C GLN A 64 1.02 -23.44 1.52
N PRO A 65 0.25 -22.81 0.64
CA PRO A 65 -1.15 -22.52 0.88
C PRO A 65 -1.97 -23.79 1.18
N PRO A 66 -2.96 -23.77 2.10
CA PRO A 66 -3.30 -22.60 2.93
C PRO A 66 -2.25 -22.37 4.02
N TYR A 67 -1.82 -21.10 4.16
CA TYR A 67 -0.79 -20.74 5.11
C TYR A 67 -1.27 -20.75 6.55
N SER A 68 -0.41 -21.24 7.47
CA SER A 68 -0.72 -21.14 8.90
C SER A 68 -0.57 -19.69 9.40
N SER A 69 -1.26 -19.37 10.50
CA SER A 69 -1.16 -18.05 11.14
C SER A 69 0.25 -17.75 11.64
N GLU A 70 0.97 -18.76 12.11
CA GLU A 70 2.36 -18.64 12.56
C GLU A 70 3.29 -18.28 11.39
N PHE A 71 3.08 -18.94 10.23
CA PHE A 71 3.85 -18.60 9.03
C PHE A 71 3.56 -17.18 8.56
N LEU A 72 2.29 -16.76 8.50
CA LEU A 72 1.91 -15.42 8.08
C LEU A 72 2.50 -14.35 8.99
N GLN A 73 2.51 -14.56 10.30
CA GLN A 73 3.15 -13.66 11.25
C GLN A 73 4.67 -13.57 11.05
N ARG A 74 5.34 -14.72 10.89
CA ARG A 74 6.78 -14.80 10.61
C ARG A 74 7.12 -14.11 9.29
N TYR A 75 6.32 -14.35 8.25
CA TYR A 75 6.51 -13.76 6.93
C TYR A 75 6.37 -12.23 6.99
N HIS A 76 5.30 -11.74 7.61
CA HIS A 76 5.08 -10.30 7.75
C HIS A 76 6.17 -9.62 8.59
N GLN A 77 6.63 -10.25 9.66
CA GLN A 77 7.76 -9.71 10.43
C GLN A 77 9.03 -9.61 9.57
N ALA A 78 9.32 -10.62 8.77
CA ALA A 78 10.47 -10.61 7.86
C ALA A 78 10.35 -9.54 6.76
N GLN A 79 9.14 -9.24 6.28
CA GLN A 79 8.87 -8.11 5.39
C GLN A 79 9.19 -6.76 6.07
N ILE A 80 8.77 -6.55 7.31
CA ILE A 80 9.07 -5.35 8.10
C ILE A 80 10.60 -5.23 8.30
N ASP A 81 11.26 -6.29 8.69
CA ASP A 81 12.71 -6.31 8.93
C ASP A 81 13.49 -6.01 7.64
N ARG A 82 13.00 -6.50 6.50
CA ARG A 82 13.56 -6.17 5.19
C ARG A 82 13.40 -4.68 4.86
N ASN A 83 12.20 -4.11 5.06
CA ASN A 83 11.97 -2.68 4.85
C ASN A 83 12.91 -1.83 5.70
N ARG A 84 13.07 -2.18 6.98
CA ARG A 84 13.97 -1.50 7.91
C ARG A 84 15.44 -1.62 7.49
N ARG A 85 15.87 -2.78 6.94
CA ARG A 85 17.21 -2.97 6.41
C ARG A 85 17.50 -2.03 5.24
N ILE A 86 16.57 -1.92 4.29
CA ILE A 86 16.66 -0.99 3.16
C ILE A 86 16.70 0.46 3.67
N THR A 87 15.81 0.81 4.59
CA THR A 87 15.75 2.14 5.21
C THR A 87 17.06 2.53 5.89
N LYS A 88 17.67 1.59 6.62
CA LYS A 88 18.98 1.82 7.27
C LYS A 88 20.07 2.13 6.23
N TRP A 89 20.09 1.37 5.14
CA TRP A 89 21.02 1.61 4.03
C TRP A 89 20.79 2.98 3.39
N VAL A 90 19.53 3.36 3.11
CA VAL A 90 19.16 4.67 2.55
C VAL A 90 19.64 5.82 3.45
N LYS A 91 19.40 5.74 4.75
CA LYS A 91 19.85 6.75 5.73
C LYS A 91 21.38 6.85 5.77
N GLY A 92 22.09 5.72 5.71
CA GLY A 92 23.54 5.70 5.62
C GLY A 92 24.05 6.40 4.38
N LYS A 93 23.42 6.14 3.22
CA LYS A 93 23.80 6.75 1.94
C LYS A 93 23.57 8.28 1.90
N LEU A 94 22.47 8.75 2.47
CA LEU A 94 22.23 10.19 2.65
C LEU A 94 23.28 10.84 3.57
N ALA A 95 23.65 10.17 4.64
CA ALA A 95 24.71 10.66 5.54
C ALA A 95 26.08 10.73 4.85
N GLU A 96 26.43 9.74 4.01
CA GLU A 96 27.66 9.76 3.19
C GLU A 96 27.67 10.95 2.23
N LEU A 97 26.57 11.22 1.50
CA LEU A 97 26.44 12.34 0.58
C LEU A 97 26.61 13.67 1.34
N LYS A 98 25.96 13.81 2.48
CA LYS A 98 26.09 15.01 3.32
C LYS A 98 27.53 15.22 3.80
N ALA A 99 28.20 14.17 4.28
CA ALA A 99 29.59 14.24 4.71
C ALA A 99 30.56 14.58 3.58
N ALA A 100 30.23 14.20 2.34
CA ALA A 100 30.98 14.56 1.13
C ALA A 100 30.73 15.99 0.65
N GLY A 101 29.95 16.81 1.37
CA GLY A 101 29.59 18.17 0.95
C GLY A 101 28.56 18.24 -0.18
N ARG A 102 27.79 17.20 -0.37
CA ARG A 102 26.77 17.01 -1.42
C ARG A 102 25.38 16.74 -0.81
N PRO A 103 24.88 17.62 0.07
CA PRO A 103 23.64 17.36 0.82
C PRO A 103 22.40 17.30 -0.07
N ASP A 104 22.40 17.98 -1.22
CA ASP A 104 21.27 18.07 -2.14
C ASP A 104 21.31 16.99 -3.24
N ASP A 105 22.39 16.22 -3.31
CA ASP A 105 22.51 15.14 -4.29
C ASP A 105 21.56 14.00 -3.99
N GLU A 106 21.12 13.35 -5.06
CA GLU A 106 20.25 12.19 -5.00
C GLU A 106 20.95 10.92 -5.53
N PHE A 107 20.51 9.78 -5.07
CA PHE A 107 21.01 8.49 -5.54
C PHE A 107 19.81 7.57 -5.83
N ALA A 108 19.76 7.04 -7.04
CA ALA A 108 18.73 6.10 -7.47
C ALA A 108 19.14 4.64 -7.22
N PHE A 109 18.19 3.80 -6.85
CA PHE A 109 18.43 2.38 -6.62
C PHE A 109 17.21 1.54 -6.97
N VAL A 110 17.44 0.25 -7.12
CA VAL A 110 16.41 -0.76 -7.41
C VAL A 110 16.10 -1.55 -6.15
N VAL A 111 14.81 -1.75 -5.89
CA VAL A 111 14.30 -2.67 -4.87
C VAL A 111 13.80 -3.93 -5.56
N HIS A 112 14.46 -5.05 -5.35
CA HIS A 112 14.10 -6.34 -5.93
C HIS A 112 12.95 -6.99 -5.15
N GLY A 113 12.18 -7.88 -5.80
CA GLY A 113 11.15 -8.66 -5.13
C GLY A 113 10.13 -7.80 -4.37
N THR A 114 9.25 -7.11 -5.09
CA THR A 114 8.25 -6.21 -4.51
C THR A 114 6.81 -6.65 -4.83
N MET A 115 6.65 -7.92 -5.25
CA MET A 115 5.36 -8.49 -5.63
C MET A 115 5.23 -9.91 -5.03
N ALA A 116 5.29 -10.01 -3.68
CA ALA A 116 5.25 -11.28 -2.95
C ALA A 116 4.32 -11.21 -1.73
N ASP A 117 3.04 -11.10 -2.02
CA ASP A 117 1.98 -11.08 -0.99
C ASP A 117 1.34 -12.46 -0.87
N PRO A 118 1.29 -13.06 0.32
CA PRO A 118 0.61 -14.34 0.56
C PRO A 118 -0.85 -14.36 0.11
N ARG A 119 -1.54 -13.21 0.17
CA ARG A 119 -2.95 -13.06 -0.25
C ARG A 119 -3.19 -13.44 -1.71
N TRP A 120 -2.20 -13.25 -2.58
CA TRP A 120 -2.35 -13.63 -4.00
C TRP A 120 -2.33 -15.14 -4.22
N LEU A 121 -1.64 -15.89 -3.37
CA LEU A 121 -1.50 -17.35 -3.48
C LEU A 121 -2.54 -18.10 -2.64
N ASP A 122 -2.97 -17.51 -1.53
CA ASP A 122 -3.93 -18.10 -0.60
C ASP A 122 -5.22 -17.26 -0.53
N PRO A 123 -6.33 -17.74 -1.13
CA PRO A 123 -7.60 -17.02 -1.11
C PRO A 123 -8.26 -16.97 0.28
N THR A 124 -7.77 -17.74 1.25
CA THR A 124 -8.31 -17.75 2.62
C THR A 124 -7.73 -16.61 3.46
N VAL A 125 -6.62 -16.00 3.02
CA VAL A 125 -6.00 -14.84 3.67
C VAL A 125 -6.67 -13.56 3.15
N ASP A 126 -7.37 -12.84 4.04
CA ASP A 126 -8.15 -11.64 3.70
C ASP A 126 -9.12 -11.90 2.52
N PRO A 127 -10.12 -12.80 2.70
CA PRO A 127 -10.90 -13.37 1.61
C PRO A 127 -11.79 -12.34 0.91
N ASN A 128 -11.83 -12.43 -0.40
CA ASN A 128 -12.72 -11.67 -1.29
C ASN A 128 -12.91 -12.43 -2.63
N GLU A 129 -13.51 -11.78 -3.63
CA GLU A 129 -13.78 -12.39 -4.94
C GLU A 129 -12.59 -12.33 -5.91
N ARG A 130 -11.37 -11.98 -5.47
CA ARG A 130 -10.17 -11.94 -6.33
C ARG A 130 -9.86 -13.32 -6.92
N THR A 131 -9.30 -13.34 -8.12
CA THR A 131 -8.79 -14.57 -8.72
C THR A 131 -7.49 -15.00 -8.06
N PRO A 132 -7.40 -16.18 -7.41
CA PRO A 132 -6.16 -16.69 -6.83
C PRO A 132 -5.04 -16.81 -7.88
N GLY A 133 -3.79 -16.64 -7.45
CA GLY A 133 -2.62 -16.69 -8.34
C GLY A 133 -2.45 -15.47 -9.22
N THR A 134 -3.20 -14.38 -8.97
CA THR A 134 -3.10 -13.14 -9.76
C THR A 134 -2.87 -11.92 -8.87
N CYS A 135 -2.05 -10.98 -9.35
CA CYS A 135 -1.97 -9.62 -8.86
C CYS A 135 -2.40 -8.63 -9.97
N TYR A 136 -2.44 -7.34 -9.68
CA TYR A 136 -2.84 -6.33 -10.66
C TYR A 136 -1.92 -6.22 -11.90
N LEU A 137 -0.73 -6.82 -11.86
CA LEU A 137 0.22 -6.92 -12.98
C LEU A 137 0.22 -8.31 -13.65
N GLY A 138 -0.66 -9.22 -13.25
CA GLY A 138 -0.75 -10.58 -13.76
C GLY A 138 -0.21 -11.63 -12.79
N ASP A 139 0.60 -12.57 -13.26
CA ASP A 139 1.22 -13.62 -12.43
C ASP A 139 2.23 -13.01 -11.44
N PRO A 140 1.99 -13.09 -10.11
CA PRO A 140 2.86 -12.47 -9.13
C PRO A 140 4.27 -13.06 -9.10
N GLN A 141 4.47 -14.35 -9.40
CA GLN A 141 5.78 -14.97 -9.50
C GLN A 141 6.61 -14.34 -10.61
N VAL A 142 5.99 -14.13 -11.79
CA VAL A 142 6.66 -13.51 -12.95
C VAL A 142 7.02 -12.06 -12.67
N VAL A 143 6.10 -11.29 -12.08
CA VAL A 143 6.32 -9.85 -11.86
C VAL A 143 7.17 -9.55 -10.64
N ASN A 144 7.34 -10.50 -9.72
CA ASN A 144 8.11 -10.28 -8.49
C ASN A 144 9.55 -9.81 -8.74
N MET A 145 10.18 -10.29 -9.82
CA MET A 145 11.56 -9.90 -10.20
C MET A 145 11.62 -9.13 -11.52
N SER A 146 10.49 -8.82 -12.13
CA SER A 146 10.44 -8.07 -13.39
C SER A 146 10.86 -6.59 -13.19
N PRO A 147 11.13 -5.82 -14.27
CA PRO A 147 11.52 -4.41 -14.15
C PRO A 147 10.40 -3.50 -13.65
N VAL A 148 9.16 -4.00 -13.57
CA VAL A 148 7.99 -3.28 -13.03
C VAL A 148 7.62 -3.83 -11.66
N GLY A 149 6.92 -3.02 -10.87
CA GLY A 149 6.48 -3.39 -9.52
C GLY A 149 6.44 -2.17 -8.61
N LEU A 150 5.75 -2.30 -7.49
CA LEU A 150 5.65 -1.22 -6.51
C LEU A 150 7.05 -0.91 -5.95
N ALA A 151 7.42 0.38 -5.89
CA ALA A 151 8.73 0.83 -5.42
C ALA A 151 9.96 0.20 -6.11
N ARG A 152 9.80 -0.40 -7.30
CA ARG A 152 10.91 -1.06 -8.02
C ARG A 152 12.09 -0.14 -8.26
N PHE A 153 11.86 1.10 -8.61
CA PHE A 153 12.86 2.14 -8.78
C PHE A 153 12.59 3.26 -7.80
N CYS A 154 13.57 3.57 -6.96
CA CYS A 154 13.48 4.60 -5.93
C CYS A 154 14.70 5.51 -5.94
N THR A 155 14.52 6.72 -5.39
CA THR A 155 15.61 7.55 -4.91
C THR A 155 15.64 7.51 -3.38
N LEU A 156 16.75 7.93 -2.77
CA LEU A 156 16.90 7.87 -1.30
C LEU A 156 15.78 8.62 -0.59
N ARG A 157 15.48 9.83 -1.03
CA ARG A 157 14.44 10.67 -0.42
C ARG A 157 13.03 10.16 -0.72
N SER A 158 12.79 9.64 -1.92
CA SER A 158 11.50 9.04 -2.26
C SER A 158 11.22 7.80 -1.42
N TRP A 159 12.27 7.01 -1.09
CA TRP A 159 12.13 5.89 -0.18
C TRP A 159 11.68 6.33 1.20
N LEU A 160 12.37 7.28 1.84
CA LEU A 160 12.00 7.76 3.17
C LEU A 160 10.60 8.37 3.19
N SER A 161 10.24 9.13 2.16
CA SER A 161 8.95 9.83 2.09
C SER A 161 7.75 8.91 1.88
N GLN A 162 7.92 7.83 1.09
CA GLN A 162 6.80 7.03 0.60
C GLN A 162 6.82 5.57 1.06
N TRP A 163 8.00 4.97 1.27
CA TRP A 163 8.16 3.53 1.34
C TRP A 163 8.75 3.01 2.65
N SER A 164 9.43 3.86 3.42
CA SER A 164 9.97 3.49 4.72
C SER A 164 8.86 3.18 5.72
N TYR A 165 8.91 1.98 6.31
CA TYR A 165 7.90 1.50 7.25
C TYR A 165 7.74 2.41 8.47
N ASP A 166 8.88 2.87 9.03
CA ASP A 166 8.89 3.66 10.27
C ASP A 166 8.92 5.18 10.03
N ASP A 167 9.35 5.66 8.84
CA ASP A 167 9.60 7.10 8.62
C ASP A 167 8.53 7.79 7.77
N ALA A 168 7.84 7.05 6.87
CA ALA A 168 6.87 7.67 5.97
C ALA A 168 5.68 8.26 6.75
N ASN A 169 5.32 9.51 6.42
CA ASN A 169 4.22 10.22 7.07
C ASN A 169 2.84 9.87 6.50
N GLY A 170 2.79 9.27 5.32
CA GLY A 170 1.55 8.93 4.63
C GLY A 170 0.93 7.64 5.16
N ASP A 171 0.50 7.63 6.41
CA ASP A 171 -0.24 6.53 7.05
C ASP A 171 -1.74 6.82 6.96
N GLY A 172 -2.46 6.03 6.16
CA GLY A 172 -3.89 6.24 5.89
C GLY A 172 -4.75 6.19 7.14
N PRO A 173 -4.72 5.14 7.95
CA PRO A 173 -5.50 5.08 9.19
C PRO A 173 -5.21 6.24 10.15
N ARG A 174 -3.94 6.59 10.36
CA ARG A 174 -3.57 7.72 11.20
C ARG A 174 -4.10 9.04 10.66
N CYS A 175 -3.94 9.28 9.35
CA CYS A 175 -4.45 10.50 8.72
C CYS A 175 -5.98 10.52 8.65
N ALA A 176 -6.63 9.36 8.49
CA ALA A 176 -8.08 9.25 8.46
C ALA A 176 -8.72 9.60 9.81
N ALA A 177 -8.03 9.35 10.92
CA ALA A 177 -8.50 9.73 12.26
C ALA A 177 -8.64 11.25 12.43
N ASP A 178 -7.87 12.03 11.69
CA ASP A 178 -7.87 13.50 11.74
C ASP A 178 -8.83 14.12 10.70
N LEU A 179 -9.55 13.31 9.90
CA LEU A 179 -10.53 13.83 8.94
C LEU A 179 -11.72 14.48 9.67
N ALA A 180 -11.95 15.74 9.35
CA ALA A 180 -13.02 16.57 9.94
C ALA A 180 -14.17 16.85 8.97
N VAL A 181 -14.27 16.12 7.86
CA VAL A 181 -15.28 16.27 6.81
C VAL A 181 -15.94 14.94 6.49
N PRO A 182 -17.17 14.95 5.93
CA PRO A 182 -17.85 13.75 5.49
C PRO A 182 -16.97 12.88 4.59
N THR A 183 -16.98 11.57 4.80
CA THR A 183 -16.08 10.65 4.11
C THR A 183 -16.83 9.45 3.55
N LEU A 184 -16.66 9.21 2.25
CA LEU A 184 -17.12 8.01 1.56
C LEU A 184 -15.94 7.08 1.30
N VAL A 185 -15.99 5.86 1.83
CA VAL A 185 -15.01 4.82 1.54
C VAL A 185 -15.64 3.79 0.61
N ILE A 186 -14.98 3.52 -0.51
CA ILE A 186 -15.45 2.56 -1.52
C ILE A 186 -14.41 1.46 -1.68
N GLY A 187 -14.82 0.22 -1.46
CA GLY A 187 -14.03 -0.97 -1.73
C GLY A 187 -14.55 -1.75 -2.94
N ASN A 188 -13.67 -2.48 -3.61
CA ASN A 188 -14.00 -3.39 -4.72
C ASN A 188 -13.94 -4.84 -4.23
N SER A 189 -14.99 -5.64 -4.44
CA SER A 189 -15.05 -6.98 -3.87
C SER A 189 -14.11 -8.00 -4.53
N ALA A 190 -13.66 -7.75 -5.76
CA ALA A 190 -12.71 -8.60 -6.47
C ALA A 190 -11.30 -7.97 -6.59
N ASP A 191 -10.98 -6.97 -5.76
CA ASP A 191 -9.70 -6.29 -5.80
C ASP A 191 -8.58 -7.18 -5.24
N ASN A 192 -7.55 -7.42 -6.03
CA ASN A 192 -6.37 -8.18 -5.62
C ASN A 192 -5.20 -7.31 -5.14
N ALA A 193 -5.36 -5.99 -5.14
CA ALA A 193 -4.37 -5.04 -4.66
C ALA A 193 -4.84 -4.36 -3.37
N CYS A 194 -6.07 -3.83 -3.35
CA CYS A 194 -6.69 -3.23 -2.17
C CYS A 194 -7.73 -4.20 -1.58
N THR A 195 -7.26 -5.14 -0.77
CA THR A 195 -8.09 -6.19 -0.16
C THR A 195 -9.00 -5.64 0.95
N PRO A 196 -10.02 -6.38 1.39
CA PRO A 196 -11.02 -5.89 2.35
C PRO A 196 -10.43 -5.30 3.63
N SER A 197 -9.36 -5.89 4.17
CA SER A 197 -8.72 -5.38 5.38
C SER A 197 -8.21 -3.93 5.24
N HIS A 198 -7.73 -3.53 4.06
CA HIS A 198 -7.31 -2.16 3.78
C HIS A 198 -8.51 -1.20 3.83
N THR A 199 -9.58 -1.55 3.14
CA THR A 199 -10.82 -0.76 3.09
C THR A 199 -11.43 -0.58 4.48
N HIS A 200 -11.57 -1.67 5.25
CA HIS A 200 -12.14 -1.62 6.59
C HIS A 200 -11.26 -0.83 7.56
N ARG A 201 -9.95 -1.04 7.55
CA ARG A 201 -9.02 -0.29 8.41
C ARG A 201 -9.08 1.23 8.16
N LEU A 202 -9.21 1.65 6.91
CA LEU A 202 -9.42 3.06 6.58
C LEU A 202 -10.77 3.56 7.08
N PHE A 203 -11.85 2.85 6.78
CA PHE A 203 -13.20 3.23 7.20
C PHE A 203 -13.32 3.32 8.72
N ASP A 204 -12.83 2.34 9.44
CA ASP A 204 -12.89 2.30 10.90
C ASP A 204 -12.12 3.47 11.52
N ALA A 205 -10.99 3.85 10.90
CA ALA A 205 -10.14 4.93 11.37
C ALA A 205 -10.68 6.34 11.08
N VAL A 206 -11.62 6.52 10.13
CA VAL A 206 -12.17 7.85 9.84
C VAL A 206 -12.79 8.49 11.09
N GLY A 207 -12.25 9.66 11.48
CA GLY A 207 -12.67 10.38 12.70
C GLY A 207 -14.03 11.08 12.60
N HIS A 208 -14.48 11.44 11.40
CA HIS A 208 -15.75 12.13 11.21
C HIS A 208 -16.95 11.17 11.38
N PRO A 209 -18.02 11.56 12.10
CA PRO A 209 -19.18 10.69 12.32
C PRO A 209 -20.00 10.41 11.05
N ASP A 210 -20.04 11.38 10.12
CA ASP A 210 -20.66 11.19 8.80
C ASP A 210 -19.68 10.48 7.89
N LYS A 211 -19.67 9.13 7.97
CA LYS A 211 -18.87 8.25 7.14
C LYS A 211 -19.70 7.10 6.60
N THR A 212 -19.50 6.78 5.33
CA THR A 212 -20.19 5.70 4.63
C THR A 212 -19.19 4.74 4.00
N LEU A 213 -19.45 3.44 4.14
CA LEU A 213 -18.73 2.38 3.43
C LEU A 213 -19.63 1.81 2.34
N HIS A 214 -19.10 1.75 1.13
CA HIS A 214 -19.75 1.12 -0.02
C HIS A 214 -18.85 0.07 -0.66
N THR A 215 -19.42 -1.06 -1.07
CA THR A 215 -18.68 -2.12 -1.78
C THR A 215 -19.25 -2.31 -3.17
N ILE A 216 -18.36 -2.28 -4.17
CA ILE A 216 -18.72 -2.55 -5.56
C ILE A 216 -18.46 -4.02 -5.84
N VAL A 217 -19.55 -4.76 -6.02
CA VAL A 217 -19.51 -6.20 -6.24
C VAL A 217 -18.94 -6.52 -7.62
N GLY A 218 -18.00 -7.47 -7.68
CA GLY A 218 -17.35 -7.94 -8.91
C GLY A 218 -16.27 -7.01 -9.49
N ALA A 219 -16.07 -5.82 -8.92
CA ALA A 219 -15.04 -4.90 -9.39
C ALA A 219 -13.65 -5.32 -8.88
N GLY A 220 -12.66 -5.36 -9.77
CA GLY A 220 -11.26 -5.64 -9.47
C GLY A 220 -10.38 -4.39 -9.45
N ALA A 221 -9.07 -4.57 -9.19
CA ALA A 221 -8.07 -3.49 -9.13
C ALA A 221 -7.93 -2.71 -10.46
N THR A 222 -8.23 -3.32 -11.59
CA THR A 222 -8.11 -2.75 -12.95
C THR A 222 -9.43 -2.22 -13.51
N ALA A 223 -10.51 -2.26 -12.74
CA ALA A 223 -11.84 -1.83 -13.17
C ALA A 223 -11.98 -0.29 -13.33
N VAL A 224 -10.92 0.37 -13.82
CA VAL A 224 -10.89 1.83 -14.05
C VAL A 224 -11.94 2.27 -15.07
N GLY A 225 -12.39 1.37 -15.96
CA GLY A 225 -13.46 1.65 -16.94
C GLY A 225 -14.84 1.81 -16.31
N ASP A 226 -15.10 1.13 -15.19
CA ASP A 226 -16.38 1.21 -14.47
C ASP A 226 -16.41 2.35 -13.43
N VAL A 227 -15.27 2.94 -13.12
CA VAL A 227 -15.15 4.01 -12.10
C VAL A 227 -16.03 5.20 -12.44
N ALA A 228 -16.18 5.57 -13.71
CA ALA A 228 -17.06 6.67 -14.11
C ALA A 228 -18.55 6.34 -13.84
N SER A 229 -18.99 5.12 -14.08
CA SER A 229 -20.34 4.66 -13.73
C SER A 229 -20.55 4.61 -12.23
N ILE A 230 -19.53 4.17 -11.50
CA ILE A 230 -19.50 4.05 -10.04
C ILE A 230 -19.53 5.41 -9.37
N ILE A 231 -18.66 6.34 -9.81
CA ILE A 231 -18.65 7.73 -9.30
C ILE A 231 -20.01 8.38 -9.58
N THR A 232 -20.59 8.18 -10.75
CA THR A 232 -21.90 8.72 -11.09
C THR A 232 -22.99 8.16 -10.18
N THR A 233 -22.95 6.88 -9.83
CA THR A 233 -23.90 6.24 -8.93
C THR A 233 -23.69 6.72 -7.48
N ALA A 234 -22.45 6.69 -6.99
CA ALA A 234 -22.12 7.15 -5.64
C ALA A 234 -22.41 8.65 -5.44
N VAL A 235 -22.06 9.50 -6.42
CA VAL A 235 -22.37 10.94 -6.39
C VAL A 235 -23.88 11.17 -6.42
N ARG A 236 -24.63 10.41 -7.21
CA ARG A 236 -26.08 10.47 -7.24
C ARG A 236 -26.70 10.04 -5.89
N ASP A 237 -26.18 8.98 -5.27
CA ASP A 237 -26.68 8.48 -3.99
C ASP A 237 -26.35 9.44 -2.84
N VAL A 238 -25.17 10.05 -2.86
CA VAL A 238 -24.80 11.16 -1.94
C VAL A 238 -25.66 12.40 -2.20
N ALA A 239 -25.86 12.78 -3.46
CA ALA A 239 -26.71 13.92 -3.82
C ALA A 239 -28.17 13.69 -3.41
N ASN A 240 -28.68 12.48 -3.53
CA ASN A 240 -30.02 12.10 -3.07
C ASN A 240 -30.12 12.12 -1.54
N ALA A 241 -29.09 11.69 -0.82
CA ALA A 241 -29.04 11.76 0.64
C ALA A 241 -28.97 13.21 1.14
N ILE A 242 -28.20 14.08 0.46
CA ILE A 242 -28.14 15.53 0.80
C ILE A 242 -29.43 16.26 0.37
N GLY A 243 -29.99 15.93 -0.79
CA GLY A 243 -31.23 16.53 -1.30
C GLY A 243 -32.47 16.16 -0.49
N GLY A 244 -32.48 15.07 0.24
CA GLY A 244 -33.53 14.67 1.18
C GLY A 244 -33.63 15.56 2.43
N PHE A 245 -32.64 16.41 2.70
CA PHE A 245 -32.66 17.40 3.79
C PHE A 245 -33.19 18.76 3.38
N ALA A 246 -33.52 18.95 2.10
CA ALA A 246 -33.96 20.28 1.58
C ALA A 246 -35.48 20.39 1.38
N THR A 247 -36.30 19.47 1.88
CA THR A 247 -37.77 19.44 1.72
C THR A 247 -38.51 19.16 3.02
N ASP A 248 -38.06 19.73 4.15
CA ASP A 248 -38.88 19.88 5.35
C ASP A 248 -38.82 21.33 5.89
#